data_14e3f6bbbbb4995eae692f4cb9f9f498
#
_entry.id   14e3f6bbbbb4995eae692f4cb9f9f498
#
_cell.length_a   1.000
_cell.length_b   1.000
_cell.length_c   1.000
_cell.angle_alpha   90.00
_cell.angle_beta   90.00
_cell.angle_gamma   90.00
#
_symmetry.space_group_name_H-M   'P 1'
#
loop_
_entity.id
_entity.type
_entity.pdbx_description
1 polymer ?
#
loop_
_entity_poly.entity_id
_entity_poly.type
_entity_poly.pdbx_seq_one_letter_code
_entity_poly.pdbx_strand_id
1 'polypeptide(L)'
;FNPALYNVEKMERVIEANRDNILGLKIRLSKGVVPDETGADYLRTVVKLADELNARLGTSLRVCVHTTNSPVTAGELADCLRPGDIFCHCFQGAGNPIVAEDGTIDPLVLKARERGVIFDAANGKGNFGLKAAKRALAAGFLPDVISTDLTVDKFNMPPYAKNLPLVISKYLALGLDFNTIIRAVTETPARLMGLEGQIGTLKAGAIADIAIFDLKDREYVQ
;
A
#
# COMPACT_ATOMS: atom_id res chain seq x y z
N PHE A 1 -17.84 6.00 -9.54
CA PHE A 1 -17.11 5.36 -10.65
C PHE A 1 -17.91 5.48 -11.93
N ASN A 2 -17.32 6.02 -13.00
CA ASN A 2 -17.98 6.09 -14.30
C ASN A 2 -17.18 5.25 -15.32
N PRO A 3 -17.70 4.07 -15.73
CA PRO A 3 -17.01 3.21 -16.69
C PRO A 3 -16.77 3.87 -18.06
N ALA A 4 -17.60 4.86 -18.45
CA ALA A 4 -17.42 5.59 -19.71
C ALA A 4 -16.12 6.44 -19.74
N LEU A 5 -15.52 6.72 -18.58
CA LEU A 5 -14.21 7.41 -18.49
C LEU A 5 -13.02 6.46 -18.61
N TYR A 6 -13.28 5.17 -18.69
CA TYR A 6 -12.26 4.12 -18.76
C TYR A 6 -11.83 3.92 -20.22
N ASN A 7 -10.76 4.58 -20.59
CA ASN A 7 -10.26 4.54 -21.97
C ASN A 7 -8.94 3.73 -22.03
N VAL A 8 -9.06 2.46 -22.37
CA VAL A 8 -7.92 1.52 -22.43
C VAL A 8 -6.88 1.95 -23.46
N GLU A 9 -7.30 2.39 -24.65
CA GLU A 9 -6.37 2.83 -25.70
C GLU A 9 -5.54 4.05 -25.26
N LYS A 10 -6.18 5.00 -24.55
CA LYS A 10 -5.48 6.15 -23.99
C LYS A 10 -4.50 5.72 -22.88
N MET A 11 -4.92 4.81 -22.01
CA MET A 11 -4.05 4.25 -20.97
C MET A 11 -2.83 3.56 -21.58
N GLU A 12 -3.03 2.73 -22.58
CA GLU A 12 -1.97 2.01 -23.28
C GLU A 12 -0.94 2.98 -23.89
N ARG A 13 -1.40 3.99 -24.63
CA ARG A 13 -0.51 5.03 -25.20
C ARG A 13 0.28 5.79 -24.14
N VAL A 14 -0.36 6.12 -23.00
CA VAL A 14 0.32 6.82 -21.91
C VAL A 14 1.37 5.93 -21.25
N ILE A 15 1.04 4.66 -21.01
CA ILE A 15 1.98 3.68 -20.45
C ILE A 15 3.15 3.47 -21.39
N GLU A 16 2.90 3.30 -22.68
CA GLU A 16 3.93 3.11 -23.69
C GLU A 16 4.90 4.30 -23.78
N ALA A 17 4.36 5.51 -23.74
CA ALA A 17 5.16 6.75 -23.77
C ALA A 17 5.94 7.02 -22.47
N ASN A 18 5.61 6.35 -21.35
CA ASN A 18 6.17 6.60 -20.03
C ASN A 18 6.57 5.32 -19.30
N ARG A 19 7.07 4.32 -20.03
CA ARG A 19 7.40 2.98 -19.48
C ARG A 19 8.32 3.01 -18.28
N ASP A 20 9.27 3.93 -18.24
CA ASP A 20 10.26 4.05 -17.17
C ASP A 20 9.69 4.67 -15.90
N ASN A 21 8.51 5.30 -15.98
CA ASN A 21 7.88 6.05 -14.88
C ASN A 21 6.57 5.42 -14.37
N ILE A 22 5.89 4.62 -15.20
CA ILE A 22 4.61 4.01 -14.83
C ILE A 22 4.84 2.56 -14.39
N LEU A 23 4.64 2.30 -13.10
CA LEU A 23 4.88 1.01 -12.47
C LEU A 23 3.62 0.15 -12.33
N GLY A 24 2.43 0.73 -12.54
CA GLY A 24 1.20 -0.02 -12.36
C GLY A 24 -0.09 0.79 -12.50
N LEU A 25 -1.19 0.11 -12.23
CA LEU A 25 -2.53 0.67 -12.24
C LEU A 25 -3.04 0.83 -10.80
N LYS A 26 -3.74 1.92 -10.53
CA LYS A 26 -4.37 2.16 -9.22
C LYS A 26 -5.88 2.07 -9.35
N ILE A 27 -6.51 1.31 -8.44
CA ILE A 27 -7.96 1.26 -8.28
C ILE A 27 -8.37 1.59 -6.84
N ARG A 28 -9.49 2.27 -6.66
CA ARG A 28 -10.10 2.52 -5.36
C ARG A 28 -11.43 1.78 -5.25
N LEU A 29 -11.51 0.88 -4.26
CA LEU A 29 -12.72 0.11 -3.92
C LEU A 29 -13.22 0.52 -2.54
N SER A 30 -13.90 1.67 -2.48
CA SER A 30 -14.53 2.19 -1.25
C SER A 30 -16.03 2.33 -1.48
N LYS A 31 -16.84 2.07 -0.46
CA LYS A 31 -18.26 2.44 -0.45
C LYS A 31 -18.44 3.92 -0.81
N GLY A 32 -19.45 4.22 -1.61
CA GLY A 32 -19.69 5.56 -2.14
C GLY A 32 -18.78 5.97 -3.31
N VAL A 33 -17.77 5.15 -3.70
CA VAL A 33 -16.96 5.34 -4.91
C VAL A 33 -17.34 4.31 -5.97
N VAL A 34 -17.54 3.07 -5.55
CA VAL A 34 -18.05 1.99 -6.41
C VAL A 34 -19.42 1.54 -5.89
N PRO A 35 -20.33 1.05 -6.76
CA PRO A 35 -21.56 0.43 -6.33
C PRO A 35 -21.31 -0.78 -5.42
N ASP A 36 -22.07 -0.93 -4.34
CA ASP A 36 -21.85 -1.99 -3.36
C ASP A 36 -22.10 -3.39 -3.95
N GLU A 37 -22.99 -3.49 -4.92
CA GLU A 37 -23.36 -4.73 -5.63
C GLU A 37 -22.29 -5.26 -6.58
N THR A 38 -21.29 -4.47 -6.93
CA THR A 38 -20.23 -4.90 -7.87
C THR A 38 -19.20 -5.84 -7.24
N GLY A 39 -19.18 -5.96 -5.93
CA GLY A 39 -18.23 -6.81 -5.23
C GLY A 39 -16.77 -6.47 -5.58
N ALA A 40 -15.98 -7.51 -5.85
CA ALA A 40 -14.59 -7.38 -6.27
C ALA A 40 -14.39 -7.35 -7.81
N ASP A 41 -15.45 -7.31 -8.61
CA ASP A 41 -15.37 -7.47 -10.06
C ASP A 41 -14.57 -6.36 -10.76
N TYR A 42 -14.63 -5.13 -10.25
CA TYR A 42 -13.78 -4.06 -10.78
C TYR A 42 -12.30 -4.32 -10.52
N LEU A 43 -11.94 -4.91 -9.39
CA LEU A 43 -10.55 -5.29 -9.13
C LEU A 43 -10.09 -6.40 -10.08
N ARG A 44 -10.91 -7.45 -10.26
CA ARG A 44 -10.62 -8.52 -11.23
C ARG A 44 -10.45 -7.99 -12.65
N THR A 45 -11.30 -7.03 -13.05
CA THR A 45 -11.20 -6.35 -14.35
C THR A 45 -9.87 -5.60 -14.51
N VAL A 46 -9.43 -4.85 -13.47
CA VAL A 46 -8.17 -4.10 -13.52
C VAL A 46 -6.96 -5.04 -13.50
N VAL A 47 -7.02 -6.14 -12.73
CA VAL A 47 -5.96 -7.16 -12.73
C VAL A 47 -5.84 -7.79 -14.12
N LYS A 48 -6.95 -8.21 -14.73
CA LYS A 48 -6.96 -8.74 -16.10
C LYS A 48 -6.42 -7.73 -17.11
N LEU A 49 -6.82 -6.46 -17.01
CA LEU A 49 -6.28 -5.41 -17.87
C LEU A 49 -4.77 -5.25 -17.73
N ALA A 50 -4.26 -5.29 -16.50
CA ALA A 50 -2.81 -5.22 -16.27
C ALA A 50 -2.08 -6.41 -16.92
N ASP A 51 -2.65 -7.63 -16.87
CA ASP A 51 -2.11 -8.80 -17.56
C ASP A 51 -2.09 -8.62 -19.09
N GLU A 52 -3.18 -8.12 -19.66
CA GLU A 52 -3.29 -7.86 -21.10
C GLU A 52 -2.31 -6.79 -21.57
N LEU A 53 -2.16 -5.69 -20.80
CA LEU A 53 -1.19 -4.64 -21.10
C LEU A 53 0.25 -5.13 -20.96
N ASN A 54 0.55 -5.92 -19.94
CA ASN A 54 1.86 -6.53 -19.75
C ASN A 54 2.23 -7.43 -20.94
N ALA A 55 1.29 -8.25 -21.39
CA ALA A 55 1.52 -9.13 -22.54
C ALA A 55 1.76 -8.36 -23.84
N ARG A 56 0.99 -7.27 -24.08
CA ARG A 56 1.10 -6.47 -25.31
C ARG A 56 2.31 -5.56 -25.34
N LEU A 57 2.61 -4.93 -24.18
CA LEU A 57 3.66 -3.90 -24.10
C LEU A 57 5.00 -4.43 -23.59
N GLY A 58 5.08 -5.70 -23.15
CA GLY A 58 6.29 -6.24 -22.51
C GLY A 58 6.65 -5.52 -21.21
N THR A 59 5.65 -5.13 -20.41
CA THR A 59 5.81 -4.45 -19.13
C THR A 59 5.57 -5.40 -17.95
N SER A 60 5.75 -4.90 -16.73
CA SER A 60 5.46 -5.62 -15.48
C SER A 60 4.58 -4.77 -14.57
N LEU A 61 3.48 -4.25 -15.12
CA LEU A 61 2.53 -3.40 -14.40
C LEU A 61 1.92 -4.16 -13.23
N ARG A 62 2.04 -3.60 -12.05
CA ARG A 62 1.36 -4.04 -10.84
C ARG A 62 -0.03 -3.40 -10.72
N VAL A 63 -0.87 -3.99 -9.89
CA VAL A 63 -2.13 -3.36 -9.48
C VAL A 63 -2.01 -2.94 -8.00
N CYS A 64 -2.36 -1.70 -7.71
CA CYS A 64 -2.45 -1.19 -6.35
C CYS A 64 -3.92 -0.92 -6.02
N VAL A 65 -4.48 -1.62 -5.04
CA VAL A 65 -5.86 -1.43 -4.60
C VAL A 65 -5.95 -0.63 -3.31
N HIS A 66 -6.75 0.45 -3.30
CA HIS A 66 -7.15 1.16 -2.08
C HIS A 66 -8.32 0.41 -1.44
N THR A 67 -8.16 -0.01 -0.20
CA THR A 67 -9.06 -0.98 0.47
C THR A 67 -9.91 -0.40 1.59
N THR A 68 -9.72 0.87 1.96
CA THR A 68 -10.45 1.48 3.09
C THR A 68 -11.95 1.53 2.82
N ASN A 69 -12.74 1.00 3.75
CA ASN A 69 -14.19 0.95 3.70
C ASN A 69 -14.71 0.31 2.40
N SER A 70 -14.11 -0.81 2.01
CA SER A 70 -14.54 -1.57 0.83
C SER A 70 -15.93 -2.21 1.04
N PRO A 71 -16.74 -2.34 -0.02
CA PRO A 71 -18.01 -3.10 0.05
C PRO A 71 -17.78 -4.62 0.25
N VAL A 72 -16.58 -5.14 -0.04
CA VAL A 72 -16.22 -6.55 0.12
C VAL A 72 -15.18 -6.74 1.22
N THR A 73 -14.97 -7.98 1.64
CA THR A 73 -13.99 -8.31 2.70
C THR A 73 -12.56 -8.05 2.25
N ALA A 74 -11.66 -7.85 3.22
CA ALA A 74 -10.24 -7.71 2.96
C ALA A 74 -9.67 -8.97 2.28
N GLY A 75 -10.16 -10.15 2.69
CA GLY A 75 -9.78 -11.43 2.11
C GLY A 75 -10.16 -11.55 0.64
N GLU A 76 -11.39 -11.19 0.26
CA GLU A 76 -11.82 -11.20 -1.14
C GLU A 76 -10.99 -10.27 -2.02
N LEU A 77 -10.63 -9.08 -1.50
CA LEU A 77 -9.73 -8.18 -2.23
C LEU A 77 -8.34 -8.77 -2.39
N ALA A 78 -7.79 -9.33 -1.30
CA ALA A 78 -6.45 -9.91 -1.31
C ALA A 78 -6.37 -11.13 -2.24
N ASP A 79 -7.44 -11.93 -2.31
CA ASP A 79 -7.51 -13.12 -3.16
C ASP A 79 -7.50 -12.79 -4.67
N CYS A 80 -7.99 -11.60 -5.05
CA CYS A 80 -7.93 -11.12 -6.44
C CYS A 80 -6.53 -10.69 -6.89
N LEU A 81 -5.58 -10.44 -5.97
CA LEU A 81 -4.28 -9.87 -6.28
C LEU A 81 -3.25 -10.95 -6.67
N ARG A 82 -2.37 -10.58 -7.60
CA ARG A 82 -1.26 -11.40 -8.09
C ARG A 82 -0.01 -11.18 -7.23
N PRO A 83 1.00 -12.06 -7.29
CA PRO A 83 2.32 -11.79 -6.73
C PRO A 83 2.85 -10.42 -7.20
N GLY A 84 3.29 -9.60 -6.26
CA GLY A 84 3.79 -8.25 -6.52
C GLY A 84 2.74 -7.14 -6.63
N ASP A 85 1.44 -7.45 -6.71
CA ASP A 85 0.38 -6.46 -6.58
C ASP A 85 0.32 -5.92 -5.13
N ILE A 86 -0.25 -4.72 -4.94
CA ILE A 86 -0.18 -3.98 -3.68
C ILE A 86 -1.58 -3.84 -3.05
N PHE A 87 -1.73 -4.40 -1.86
CA PHE A 87 -2.87 -4.17 -0.97
C PHE A 87 -2.58 -2.94 -0.10
N CYS A 88 -3.14 -1.80 -0.48
CA CYS A 88 -2.88 -0.51 0.14
C CYS A 88 -3.84 -0.28 1.33
N HIS A 89 -3.35 0.36 2.41
CA HIS A 89 -4.07 0.60 3.66
C HIS A 89 -4.39 -0.68 4.44
N CYS A 90 -3.41 -1.58 4.56
CA CYS A 90 -3.62 -2.88 5.22
C CYS A 90 -4.05 -2.75 6.69
N PHE A 91 -3.77 -1.62 7.36
CA PHE A 91 -4.21 -1.35 8.72
C PHE A 91 -5.41 -0.40 8.82
N GLN A 92 -6.20 -0.26 7.75
CA GLN A 92 -7.44 0.50 7.82
C GLN A 92 -8.39 -0.09 8.87
N GLY A 93 -9.17 0.77 9.54
CA GLY A 93 -10.09 0.37 10.61
C GLY A 93 -11.57 0.55 10.27
N ALA A 94 -11.90 0.94 9.02
CA ALA A 94 -13.25 1.18 8.58
C ALA A 94 -13.74 0.09 7.62
N GLY A 95 -14.96 -0.39 7.80
CA GLY A 95 -15.52 -1.47 6.99
C GLY A 95 -14.95 -2.83 7.35
N ASN A 96 -14.23 -3.48 6.43
CA ASN A 96 -13.71 -4.84 6.57
C ASN A 96 -12.18 -4.84 6.74
N PRO A 97 -11.64 -4.71 7.96
CA PRO A 97 -10.20 -4.78 8.20
C PRO A 97 -9.65 -6.19 7.96
N ILE A 98 -8.32 -6.30 7.79
CA ILE A 98 -7.64 -7.60 7.62
C ILE A 98 -7.65 -8.45 8.90
N VAL A 99 -7.96 -7.87 10.04
CA VAL A 99 -7.88 -8.48 11.37
C VAL A 99 -9.22 -8.34 12.09
N ALA A 100 -9.73 -9.43 12.60
CA ALA A 100 -10.96 -9.47 13.40
C ALA A 100 -10.74 -8.88 14.81
N GLU A 101 -11.83 -8.75 15.58
CA GLU A 101 -11.77 -8.21 16.95
C GLU A 101 -10.99 -9.11 17.91
N ASP A 102 -11.00 -10.41 17.70
CA ASP A 102 -10.24 -11.40 18.47
C ASP A 102 -8.76 -11.50 18.08
N GLY A 103 -8.31 -10.73 17.09
CA GLY A 103 -6.94 -10.75 16.58
C GLY A 103 -6.68 -11.74 15.44
N THR A 104 -7.69 -12.50 15.01
CA THR A 104 -7.55 -13.43 13.88
C THR A 104 -7.38 -12.66 12.57
N ILE A 105 -6.33 -12.97 11.82
CA ILE A 105 -6.11 -12.44 10.46
C ILE A 105 -6.96 -13.26 9.49
N ASP A 106 -7.59 -12.56 8.54
CA ASP A 106 -8.36 -13.22 7.47
C ASP A 106 -7.49 -14.25 6.73
N PRO A 107 -7.91 -15.51 6.64
CA PRO A 107 -7.13 -16.58 6.01
C PRO A 107 -6.78 -16.32 4.54
N LEU A 108 -7.62 -15.60 3.79
CA LEU A 108 -7.33 -15.23 2.40
C LEU A 108 -6.25 -14.16 2.32
N VAL A 109 -6.18 -13.26 3.31
CA VAL A 109 -5.09 -12.27 3.44
C VAL A 109 -3.75 -12.98 3.70
N LEU A 110 -3.73 -14.00 4.57
CA LEU A 110 -2.53 -14.79 4.82
C LEU A 110 -2.08 -15.55 3.55
N LYS A 111 -3.00 -16.22 2.86
CA LYS A 111 -2.72 -16.87 1.58
C LYS A 111 -2.20 -15.91 0.51
N ALA A 112 -2.75 -14.70 0.45
CA ALA A 112 -2.28 -13.66 -0.47
C ALA A 112 -0.84 -13.23 -0.15
N ARG A 113 -0.51 -13.08 1.14
CA ARG A 113 0.86 -12.81 1.59
C ARG A 113 1.82 -13.93 1.19
N GLU A 114 1.47 -15.18 1.44
CA GLU A 114 2.26 -16.35 1.03
C GLU A 114 2.49 -16.39 -0.49
N ARG A 115 1.49 -15.97 -1.27
CA ARG A 115 1.55 -15.85 -2.73
C ARG A 115 2.44 -14.70 -3.21
N GLY A 116 2.80 -13.74 -2.33
CA GLY A 116 3.67 -12.62 -2.64
C GLY A 116 2.94 -11.31 -2.93
N VAL A 117 1.69 -11.14 -2.50
CA VAL A 117 1.02 -9.84 -2.46
C VAL A 117 1.72 -8.95 -1.44
N ILE A 118 1.92 -7.69 -1.81
CA ILE A 118 2.60 -6.67 -0.99
C ILE A 118 1.56 -5.88 -0.17
N PHE A 119 1.80 -5.74 1.12
CA PHE A 119 0.92 -5.02 2.02
C PHE A 119 1.54 -3.68 2.42
N ASP A 120 0.95 -2.57 1.92
CA ASP A 120 1.35 -1.20 2.27
C ASP A 120 0.43 -0.64 3.37
N ALA A 121 1.03 -0.15 4.43
CA ALA A 121 0.31 0.48 5.53
C ALA A 121 -0.35 1.81 5.15
N ALA A 122 0.27 2.59 4.26
CA ALA A 122 -0.26 3.83 3.68
C ALA A 122 -1.08 4.68 4.66
N ASN A 123 -0.40 5.43 5.53
CA ASN A 123 -0.92 6.03 6.77
C ASN A 123 -1.81 7.28 6.59
N GLY A 124 -2.62 7.37 5.54
CA GLY A 124 -3.48 8.52 5.27
C GLY A 124 -4.59 8.76 6.30
N LYS A 125 -5.22 9.93 6.20
CA LYS A 125 -6.37 10.29 7.01
C LYS A 125 -7.51 9.27 6.86
N GLY A 126 -7.94 8.65 7.95
CA GLY A 126 -9.04 7.66 7.91
C GLY A 126 -8.66 6.31 7.29
N ASN A 127 -7.46 6.19 6.74
CA ASN A 127 -6.96 4.96 6.15
C ASN A 127 -6.10 4.13 7.13
N PHE A 128 -5.88 4.63 8.34
CA PHE A 128 -5.16 3.95 9.40
C PHE A 128 -6.00 3.83 10.66
N GLY A 129 -6.22 2.61 11.13
CA GLY A 129 -6.92 2.28 12.37
C GLY A 129 -5.93 1.79 13.43
N LEU A 130 -5.69 2.57 14.48
CA LEU A 130 -4.74 2.20 15.54
C LEU A 130 -5.07 0.84 16.17
N LYS A 131 -6.37 0.56 16.42
CA LYS A 131 -6.81 -0.72 16.98
C LYS A 131 -6.54 -1.89 16.01
N ALA A 132 -6.83 -1.71 14.72
CA ALA A 132 -6.54 -2.71 13.69
C ALA A 132 -5.04 -2.96 13.57
N ALA A 133 -4.22 -1.90 13.52
CA ALA A 133 -2.77 -2.02 13.48
C ALA A 133 -2.21 -2.79 14.70
N LYS A 134 -2.61 -2.43 15.92
CA LYS A 134 -2.17 -3.12 17.15
C LYS A 134 -2.51 -4.61 17.12
N ARG A 135 -3.74 -4.97 16.72
CA ARG A 135 -4.16 -6.38 16.62
C ARG A 135 -3.37 -7.14 15.56
N ALA A 136 -3.24 -6.58 14.36
CA ALA A 136 -2.50 -7.21 13.28
C ALA A 136 -1.02 -7.42 13.64
N LEU A 137 -0.36 -6.41 14.23
CA LEU A 137 1.02 -6.50 14.70
C LEU A 137 1.19 -7.54 15.80
N ALA A 138 0.26 -7.60 16.76
CA ALA A 138 0.26 -8.61 17.83
C ALA A 138 0.07 -10.03 17.27
N ALA A 139 -0.65 -10.19 16.16
CA ALA A 139 -0.78 -11.45 15.42
C ALA A 139 0.42 -11.75 14.50
N GLY A 140 1.48 -10.93 14.54
CA GLY A 140 2.69 -11.12 13.71
C GLY A 140 2.54 -10.64 12.26
N PHE A 141 1.45 -9.93 11.92
CA PHE A 141 1.26 -9.41 10.57
C PHE A 141 1.95 -8.04 10.41
N LEU A 142 3.15 -8.04 9.82
CA LEU A 142 3.93 -6.83 9.56
C LEU A 142 3.60 -6.28 8.17
N PRO A 143 3.59 -4.95 7.96
CA PRO A 143 3.48 -4.37 6.63
C PRO A 143 4.80 -4.55 5.86
N ASP A 144 4.73 -4.77 4.56
CA ASP A 144 5.91 -4.83 3.70
C ASP A 144 6.42 -3.43 3.36
N VAL A 145 5.51 -2.47 3.24
CA VAL A 145 5.79 -1.05 2.98
C VAL A 145 5.09 -0.19 4.02
N ILE A 146 5.80 0.85 4.47
CA ILE A 146 5.26 1.89 5.34
C ILE A 146 5.33 3.22 4.59
N SER A 147 4.20 3.66 4.07
CA SER A 147 4.10 4.93 3.35
C SER A 147 3.16 5.92 4.06
N THR A 148 3.22 7.19 3.68
CA THR A 148 2.50 8.28 4.37
C THR A 148 1.08 8.47 3.86
N ASP A 149 0.80 8.20 2.59
CA ASP A 149 -0.43 8.65 1.90
C ASP A 149 -0.71 10.15 2.12
N LEU A 150 0.37 10.95 2.15
CA LEU A 150 0.29 12.39 2.41
C LEU A 150 -0.23 13.12 1.18
N THR A 151 -1.21 13.98 1.38
CA THR A 151 -1.79 14.84 0.34
C THR A 151 -1.68 16.30 0.75
N VAL A 152 -1.66 17.22 -0.23
CA VAL A 152 -1.47 18.65 0.00
C VAL A 152 -2.49 19.23 0.99
N ASP A 153 -3.74 18.81 0.89
CA ASP A 153 -4.82 19.24 1.78
C ASP A 153 -4.68 18.74 3.23
N LYS A 154 -3.82 17.75 3.48
CA LYS A 154 -3.62 17.14 4.80
C LYS A 154 -2.29 17.49 5.45
N PHE A 155 -1.37 18.12 4.71
CA PHE A 155 -0.01 18.39 5.16
C PHE A 155 0.08 19.14 6.50
N ASN A 156 -0.85 20.08 6.76
CA ASN A 156 -0.87 20.88 7.98
C ASN A 156 -2.05 20.56 8.93
N MET A 157 -2.74 19.46 8.74
CA MET A 157 -3.91 19.10 9.56
C MET A 157 -3.57 18.02 10.58
N PRO A 158 -3.51 18.33 11.91
CA PRO A 158 -3.46 17.30 12.94
C PRO A 158 -4.76 16.46 12.93
N PRO A 159 -4.74 15.18 13.26
CA PRO A 159 -3.63 14.34 13.74
C PRO A 159 -2.93 13.54 12.63
N TYR A 160 -2.89 14.03 11.39
CA TYR A 160 -2.39 13.25 10.25
C TYR A 160 -0.87 13.21 10.14
N ALA A 161 -0.37 12.26 9.37
CA ALA A 161 1.04 12.13 9.05
C ALA A 161 1.54 13.41 8.33
N LYS A 162 2.44 14.16 8.96
CA LYS A 162 3.03 15.36 8.37
C LYS A 162 4.21 15.03 7.44
N ASN A 163 4.89 13.94 7.73
CA ASN A 163 6.07 13.48 7.02
C ASN A 163 6.37 12.01 7.37
N LEU A 164 7.31 11.41 6.67
CA LEU A 164 7.70 10.02 6.89
C LEU A 164 8.37 9.80 8.27
N PRO A 165 9.25 10.68 8.81
CA PRO A 165 9.79 10.53 10.17
C PRO A 165 8.71 10.40 11.26
N LEU A 166 7.60 11.14 11.16
CA LEU A 166 6.48 10.98 12.10
C LEU A 166 5.82 9.61 11.98
N VAL A 167 5.68 9.09 10.76
CA VAL A 167 5.16 7.74 10.54
C VAL A 167 6.12 6.69 11.09
N ILE A 168 7.41 6.82 10.89
CA ILE A 168 8.46 5.97 11.49
C ILE A 168 8.31 5.96 13.02
N SER A 169 8.20 7.15 13.64
CA SER A 169 8.02 7.29 15.10
C SER A 169 6.75 6.56 15.59
N LYS A 170 5.66 6.62 14.82
CA LYS A 170 4.43 5.88 15.12
C LYS A 170 4.67 4.37 15.18
N TYR A 171 5.39 3.79 14.23
CA TYR A 171 5.66 2.35 14.20
C TYR A 171 6.66 1.92 15.27
N LEU A 172 7.62 2.77 15.65
CA LEU A 172 8.46 2.56 16.83
C LEU A 172 7.60 2.50 18.11
N ALA A 173 6.68 3.45 18.28
CA ALA A 173 5.76 3.46 19.43
C ALA A 173 4.77 2.26 19.41
N LEU A 174 4.52 1.66 18.27
CA LEU A 174 3.77 0.40 18.13
C LEU A 174 4.61 -0.85 18.40
N GLY A 175 5.91 -0.69 18.69
CA GLY A 175 6.81 -1.76 19.07
C GLY A 175 7.51 -2.49 17.91
N LEU A 176 7.47 -1.93 16.69
CA LEU A 176 8.24 -2.51 15.60
C LEU A 176 9.73 -2.21 15.78
N ASP A 177 10.54 -3.21 15.41
CA ASP A 177 11.99 -3.03 15.34
C ASP A 177 12.39 -1.97 14.30
N PHE A 178 13.37 -1.14 14.67
CA PHE A 178 13.82 -0.02 13.85
C PHE A 178 14.32 -0.46 12.46
N ASN A 179 15.09 -1.54 12.39
CA ASN A 179 15.60 -2.05 11.10
C ASN A 179 14.48 -2.53 10.19
N THR A 180 13.45 -3.15 10.76
CA THR A 180 12.24 -3.57 10.04
C THR A 180 11.51 -2.35 9.45
N ILE A 181 11.36 -1.28 10.24
CA ILE A 181 10.74 -0.03 9.77
C ILE A 181 11.57 0.59 8.65
N ILE A 182 12.89 0.69 8.83
CA ILE A 182 13.78 1.28 7.81
C ILE A 182 13.71 0.51 6.50
N ARG A 183 13.73 -0.82 6.53
CA ARG A 183 13.54 -1.62 5.31
C ARG A 183 12.21 -1.35 4.62
N ALA A 184 11.14 -1.24 5.39
CA ALA A 184 9.79 -0.99 4.86
C ALA A 184 9.63 0.41 4.25
N VAL A 185 10.49 1.38 4.58
CA VAL A 185 10.46 2.75 4.03
C VAL A 185 11.57 3.04 3.01
N THR A 186 12.52 2.10 2.80
CA THR A 186 13.68 2.31 1.91
C THR A 186 13.89 1.15 0.94
N GLU A 187 14.43 0.03 1.41
CA GLU A 187 14.81 -1.12 0.59
C GLU A 187 13.63 -1.76 -0.13
N THR A 188 12.54 -2.02 0.58
CA THR A 188 11.36 -2.66 -0.01
C THR A 188 10.72 -1.81 -1.10
N PRO A 189 10.41 -0.49 -0.89
CA PRO A 189 9.93 0.35 -1.98
C PRO A 189 10.92 0.46 -3.14
N ALA A 190 12.23 0.57 -2.90
CA ALA A 190 13.24 0.60 -3.96
C ALA A 190 13.16 -0.65 -4.86
N ARG A 191 13.07 -1.83 -4.26
CA ARG A 191 12.89 -3.10 -4.98
C ARG A 191 11.59 -3.14 -5.78
N LEU A 192 10.49 -2.68 -5.20
CA LEU A 192 9.20 -2.63 -5.88
C LEU A 192 9.21 -1.68 -7.09
N MET A 193 10.01 -0.64 -7.03
CA MET A 193 10.21 0.33 -8.13
C MET A 193 11.23 -0.14 -9.17
N GLY A 194 11.90 -1.29 -8.96
CA GLY A 194 12.99 -1.74 -9.85
C GLY A 194 14.29 -0.93 -9.71
N LEU A 195 14.45 -0.20 -8.61
CA LEU A 195 15.59 0.66 -8.31
C LEU A 195 16.49 0.09 -7.20
N GLU A 196 16.42 -1.21 -6.97
CA GLU A 196 17.25 -1.90 -5.99
C GLU A 196 18.73 -1.67 -6.25
N GLY A 197 19.47 -1.31 -5.19
CA GLY A 197 20.89 -0.97 -5.29
C GLY A 197 21.18 0.46 -5.80
N GLN A 198 20.22 1.13 -6.40
CA GLN A 198 20.34 2.54 -6.84
C GLN A 198 19.89 3.51 -5.74
N ILE A 199 18.75 3.21 -5.08
CA ILE A 199 18.20 3.96 -3.94
C ILE A 199 17.86 3.01 -2.80
N GLY A 200 17.50 3.57 -1.64
CA GLY A 200 17.12 2.78 -0.45
C GLY A 200 18.28 2.01 0.17
N THR A 201 19.51 2.37 -0.13
CA THR A 201 20.75 1.75 0.37
C THR A 201 21.86 2.80 0.53
N LEU A 202 22.80 2.54 1.45
CA LEU A 202 24.00 3.36 1.66
C LEU A 202 25.24 2.75 0.99
N LYS A 203 25.08 1.84 0.03
CA LYS A 203 26.21 1.23 -0.69
C LYS A 203 26.93 2.27 -1.55
N ALA A 204 28.23 2.15 -1.66
CA ALA A 204 29.04 2.97 -2.58
C ALA A 204 28.53 2.83 -4.02
N GLY A 205 28.34 3.97 -4.71
CA GLY A 205 27.77 4.00 -6.06
C GLY A 205 26.26 4.17 -6.14
N ALA A 206 25.54 4.07 -5.03
CA ALA A 206 24.13 4.40 -4.98
C ALA A 206 23.90 5.92 -5.04
N ILE A 207 22.68 6.33 -5.39
CA ILE A 207 22.25 7.72 -5.37
C ILE A 207 22.30 8.22 -3.91
N ALA A 208 22.90 9.40 -3.68
CA ALA A 208 23.12 9.95 -2.34
C ALA A 208 21.86 10.61 -1.74
N ASP A 209 20.74 9.90 -1.75
CA ASP A 209 19.51 10.28 -1.05
C ASP A 209 19.62 9.85 0.42
N ILE A 210 20.23 10.69 1.25
CA ILE A 210 20.59 10.37 2.63
C ILE A 210 19.79 11.26 3.59
N ALA A 211 19.05 10.63 4.51
CA ALA A 211 18.42 11.31 5.63
C ALA A 211 19.20 11.02 6.93
N ILE A 212 19.42 12.05 7.72
CA ILE A 212 20.06 11.97 9.05
C ILE A 212 19.04 12.39 10.10
N PHE A 213 18.81 11.56 11.11
CA PHE A 213 17.89 11.86 12.20
C PHE A 213 18.34 11.21 13.51
N ASP A 214 17.91 11.79 14.63
CA ASP A 214 18.15 11.24 15.97
C ASP A 214 16.95 10.44 16.45
N LEU A 215 17.20 9.34 17.13
CA LEU A 215 16.20 8.65 17.94
C LEU A 215 16.19 9.29 19.34
N LYS A 216 15.03 9.81 19.75
CA LYS A 216 14.85 10.43 21.08
C LYS A 216 13.79 9.68 21.84
N ASP A 217 14.15 9.25 23.05
CA ASP A 217 13.19 8.68 24.00
C ASP A 217 12.46 9.83 24.69
N ARG A 218 11.23 10.08 24.26
CA ARG A 218 10.33 11.06 24.87
C ARG A 218 8.87 10.74 24.56
N GLU A 219 8.01 11.20 25.45
CA GLU A 219 6.57 11.12 25.23
C GLU A 219 6.12 12.08 24.10
N TYR A 220 5.28 11.56 23.21
CA TYR A 220 4.62 12.34 22.15
C TYR A 220 3.12 12.28 22.38
N VAL A 221 2.50 13.45 22.45
CA VAL A 221 1.04 13.58 22.40
C VAL A 221 0.66 14.00 20.98
N GLN A 222 -0.17 13.20 20.34
CA GLN A 222 -0.68 13.44 18.98
C GLN A 222 -2.17 13.77 19.03
#